data_a6fe7e59579261ad3c90c65206d7202c
#
_entry.id   a6fe7e59579261ad3c90c65206d7202c
#
_cell.length_a   1.000
_cell.length_b   1.000
_cell.length_c   1.000
_cell.angle_alpha   90.00
_cell.angle_beta   90.00
_cell.angle_gamma   90.00
#
_symmetry.space_group_name_H-M   'P 1'
#
loop_
_entity.id
_entity.type
_entity.pdbx_description
1 polymer ?
#
loop_
_entity_poly.entity_id
_entity_poly.type
_entity_poly.pdbx_seq_one_letter_code
_entity_poly.pdbx_strand_id
1 'polypeptide(L)'
;MKNKGFTLIELLVVVAIIGILAAVGVVAYSGYTSGAKASASRSCYTSVVKYIETELLLCQLGNPNVMNGELSCSGYNTATGAFNIMQALANVRSLRGSVTPGIDEGVLKTYRNPYDTSLPCIRSRTGFTPGQVSISTNGTKLQLRACFKEGCGSDDSISNDIDVSLK
;
A
#
# COMPACT_ATOMS: atom_id res chain seq x y z
N MET A 1 53.27 -29.64 17.69
CA MET A 1 51.81 -29.59 17.46
C MET A 1 51.49 -30.23 16.12
N LYS A 2 50.68 -31.33 16.05
CA LYS A 2 50.29 -31.93 14.77
C LYS A 2 49.17 -31.13 14.18
N ASN A 3 49.42 -30.40 13.11
CA ASN A 3 48.38 -29.74 12.33
C ASN A 3 47.55 -30.81 11.62
N LYS A 4 46.31 -31.02 12.05
CA LYS A 4 45.36 -31.87 11.34
C LYS A 4 44.83 -31.07 10.15
N GLY A 5 45.26 -31.40 8.95
CA GLY A 5 44.72 -30.83 7.72
C GLY A 5 43.36 -31.43 7.41
N PHE A 6 42.46 -30.63 6.78
CA PHE A 6 41.16 -31.06 6.28
C PHE A 6 41.35 -32.09 5.13
N THR A 7 40.55 -33.12 5.12
CA THR A 7 40.53 -34.06 4.01
C THR A 7 39.69 -33.53 2.86
N LEU A 8 40.03 -33.90 1.62
CA LEU A 8 39.33 -33.47 0.41
C LEU A 8 37.86 -33.92 0.40
N ILE A 9 37.57 -35.09 1.00
CA ILE A 9 36.20 -35.63 1.10
C ILE A 9 35.36 -34.84 2.10
N GLU A 10 35.90 -34.38 3.22
CA GLU A 10 35.20 -33.55 4.19
C GLU A 10 34.78 -32.24 3.56
N LEU A 11 35.64 -31.62 2.74
CA LEU A 11 35.27 -30.38 2.04
C LEU A 11 34.18 -30.63 0.99
N LEU A 12 34.30 -31.73 0.23
CA LEU A 12 33.36 -32.07 -0.83
C LEU A 12 31.93 -32.31 -0.31
N VAL A 13 31.81 -33.04 0.83
CA VAL A 13 30.53 -33.30 1.46
C VAL A 13 29.90 -32.01 1.97
N VAL A 14 30.68 -31.13 2.58
CA VAL A 14 30.17 -29.84 3.10
C VAL A 14 29.61 -28.96 1.97
N VAL A 15 30.35 -28.81 0.85
CA VAL A 15 29.87 -27.98 -0.26
C VAL A 15 28.66 -28.60 -0.95
N ALA A 16 28.53 -29.92 -1.00
CA ALA A 16 27.37 -30.61 -1.53
C ALA A 16 26.12 -30.32 -0.67
N ILE A 17 26.23 -30.40 0.66
CA ILE A 17 25.14 -30.12 1.58
C ILE A 17 24.73 -28.65 1.48
N ILE A 18 25.68 -27.72 1.49
CA ILE A 18 25.40 -26.29 1.35
C ILE A 18 24.69 -26.01 -0.01
N GLY A 19 25.12 -26.65 -1.08
CA GLY A 19 24.52 -26.52 -2.41
C GLY A 19 23.04 -26.93 -2.43
N ILE A 20 22.72 -28.07 -1.81
CA ILE A 20 21.33 -28.55 -1.70
C ILE A 20 20.48 -27.59 -0.84
N LEU A 21 20.98 -27.20 0.32
CA LEU A 21 20.26 -26.28 1.22
C LEU A 21 20.04 -24.92 0.58
N ALA A 22 21.03 -24.38 -0.14
CA ALA A 22 20.90 -23.12 -0.84
C ALA A 22 19.85 -23.20 -1.95
N ALA A 23 19.81 -24.28 -2.73
CA ALA A 23 18.83 -24.46 -3.81
C ALA A 23 17.39 -24.47 -3.27
N VAL A 24 17.11 -25.20 -2.19
CA VAL A 24 15.79 -25.24 -1.56
C VAL A 24 15.45 -23.91 -0.88
N GLY A 25 16.43 -23.31 -0.20
CA GLY A 25 16.26 -22.06 0.55
C GLY A 25 15.85 -20.90 -0.34
N VAL A 26 16.45 -20.74 -1.53
CA VAL A 26 16.13 -19.64 -2.47
C VAL A 26 14.67 -19.73 -2.95
N VAL A 27 14.18 -20.91 -3.30
CA VAL A 27 12.81 -21.10 -3.79
C VAL A 27 11.80 -20.81 -2.68
N ALA A 28 12.03 -21.33 -1.47
CA ALA A 28 11.16 -21.08 -0.32
C ALA A 28 11.13 -19.59 0.07
N TYR A 29 12.28 -18.92 0.06
CA TYR A 29 12.39 -17.50 0.39
C TYR A 29 11.66 -16.61 -0.61
N SER A 30 11.76 -16.89 -1.92
CA SER A 30 11.07 -16.11 -2.96
C SER A 30 9.55 -16.22 -2.83
N GLY A 31 9.01 -17.40 -2.55
CA GLY A 31 7.58 -17.60 -2.29
C GLY A 31 7.09 -16.84 -1.05
N TYR A 32 7.84 -16.90 0.04
CA TYR A 32 7.52 -16.19 1.27
C TYR A 32 7.52 -14.67 1.08
N THR A 33 8.53 -14.11 0.42
CA THR A 33 8.62 -12.67 0.18
C THR A 33 7.49 -12.15 -0.73
N SER A 34 7.11 -12.91 -1.75
CA SER A 34 5.98 -12.59 -2.62
C SER A 34 4.66 -12.55 -1.83
N GLY A 35 4.41 -13.56 -1.00
CA GLY A 35 3.24 -13.61 -0.10
C GLY A 35 3.20 -12.44 0.89
N ALA A 36 4.35 -12.10 1.48
CA ALA A 36 4.46 -10.98 2.40
C ALA A 36 4.15 -9.63 1.74
N LYS A 37 4.67 -9.40 0.52
CA LYS A 37 4.37 -8.21 -0.28
C LYS A 37 2.88 -8.10 -0.61
N ALA A 38 2.25 -9.20 -1.03
CA ALA A 38 0.82 -9.23 -1.31
C ALA A 38 -0.02 -8.93 -0.06
N SER A 39 0.35 -9.49 1.09
CA SER A 39 -0.31 -9.22 2.38
C SER A 39 -0.16 -7.76 2.81
N ALA A 40 1.03 -7.17 2.69
CA ALA A 40 1.27 -5.77 2.98
C ALA A 40 0.47 -4.83 2.07
N SER A 41 0.32 -5.17 0.78
CA SER A 41 -0.50 -4.41 -0.17
C SER A 41 -1.99 -4.44 0.20
N ARG A 42 -2.51 -5.59 0.64
CA ARG A 42 -3.88 -5.71 1.15
C ARG A 42 -4.10 -4.92 2.42
N SER A 43 -3.13 -4.94 3.33
CA SER A 43 -3.17 -4.14 4.55
C SER A 43 -3.23 -2.65 4.25
N CYS A 44 -2.42 -2.16 3.31
CA CYS A 44 -2.49 -0.78 2.85
C CYS A 44 -3.88 -0.45 2.29
N TYR A 45 -4.42 -1.27 1.39
CA TYR A 45 -5.76 -1.06 0.82
C TYR A 45 -6.83 -0.94 1.92
N THR A 46 -6.86 -1.89 2.85
CA THR A 46 -7.84 -1.90 3.94
C THR A 46 -7.72 -0.65 4.82
N SER A 47 -6.49 -0.21 5.08
CA SER A 47 -6.25 1.01 5.87
C SER A 47 -6.72 2.26 5.15
N VAL A 48 -6.52 2.35 3.84
CA VAL A 48 -7.01 3.48 3.01
C VAL A 48 -8.54 3.54 3.02
N VAL A 49 -9.20 2.40 2.79
CA VAL A 49 -10.68 2.34 2.81
C VAL A 49 -11.21 2.78 4.17
N LYS A 50 -10.70 2.20 5.26
CA LYS A 50 -11.11 2.57 6.62
C LYS A 50 -10.87 4.03 6.94
N TYR A 51 -9.74 4.59 6.51
CA TYR A 51 -9.43 6.00 6.70
C TYR A 51 -10.49 6.88 6.02
N ILE A 52 -10.78 6.64 4.75
CA ILE A 52 -11.79 7.39 4.01
C ILE A 52 -13.16 7.29 4.69
N GLU A 53 -13.59 6.08 5.05
CA GLU A 53 -14.88 5.86 5.71
C GLU A 53 -14.97 6.58 7.06
N THR A 54 -13.88 6.57 7.83
CA THR A 54 -13.81 7.27 9.13
C THR A 54 -13.91 8.79 8.94
N GLU A 55 -13.16 9.35 8.00
CA GLU A 55 -13.19 10.79 7.72
C GLU A 55 -14.55 11.26 7.21
N LEU A 56 -15.21 10.45 6.36
CA LEU A 56 -16.57 10.73 5.91
C LEU A 56 -17.59 10.67 7.05
N LEU A 57 -17.43 9.72 7.98
CA LEU A 57 -18.26 9.65 9.18
C LEU A 57 -18.10 10.91 10.06
N LEU A 58 -16.89 11.43 10.20
CA LEU A 58 -16.64 12.67 10.92
C LEU A 58 -17.36 13.86 10.27
N CYS A 59 -17.46 13.91 8.94
CA CYS A 59 -18.28 14.90 8.26
C CYS A 59 -19.77 14.79 8.62
N GLN A 60 -20.30 13.56 8.68
CA GLN A 60 -21.69 13.33 9.10
C GLN A 60 -21.95 13.75 10.54
N LEU A 61 -20.96 13.64 11.41
CA LEU A 61 -21.02 14.06 12.80
C LEU A 61 -20.91 15.59 12.99
N GLY A 62 -20.80 16.34 11.88
CA GLY A 62 -20.82 17.80 11.89
C GLY A 62 -19.43 18.46 11.98
N ASN A 63 -18.35 17.73 11.81
CA ASN A 63 -17.04 18.35 11.72
C ASN A 63 -16.95 19.22 10.45
N PRO A 64 -16.45 20.45 10.53
CA PRO A 64 -16.39 21.33 9.37
C PRO A 64 -15.31 20.92 8.38
N ASN A 65 -14.21 20.35 8.86
CA ASN A 65 -13.08 19.90 8.05
C ASN A 65 -12.57 18.56 8.57
N VAL A 66 -12.10 17.73 7.67
CA VAL A 66 -11.51 16.40 7.92
C VAL A 66 -10.24 16.22 7.09
N MET A 67 -9.61 15.04 7.15
CA MET A 67 -8.36 14.75 6.43
C MET A 67 -7.27 15.78 6.76
N ASN A 68 -7.05 16.04 8.06
CA ASN A 68 -6.12 17.05 8.55
C ASN A 68 -6.40 18.48 8.05
N GLY A 69 -7.66 18.81 7.78
CA GLY A 69 -8.07 20.11 7.27
C GLY A 69 -8.05 20.25 5.75
N GLU A 70 -7.57 19.25 5.03
CA GLU A 70 -7.48 19.26 3.56
C GLU A 70 -8.84 19.10 2.87
N LEU A 71 -9.84 18.57 3.56
CA LEU A 71 -11.19 18.39 3.05
C LEU A 71 -12.21 19.17 3.87
N SER A 72 -12.92 20.10 3.21
CA SER A 72 -14.11 20.72 3.78
C SER A 72 -15.30 19.76 3.67
N CYS A 73 -16.05 19.59 4.76
CA CYS A 73 -17.25 18.76 4.77
C CYS A 73 -18.45 19.41 4.09
N SER A 74 -18.35 20.68 3.66
CA SER A 74 -19.41 21.32 2.88
C SER A 74 -19.47 20.72 1.47
N GLY A 75 -20.59 20.03 1.16
CA GLY A 75 -20.82 19.43 -0.17
C GLY A 75 -19.95 18.21 -0.50
N TYR A 76 -19.40 17.53 0.50
CA TYR A 76 -18.60 16.33 0.31
C TYR A 76 -19.35 15.18 -0.39
N ASN A 77 -20.68 15.15 -0.27
CA ASN A 77 -21.59 14.15 -0.82
C ASN A 77 -22.01 14.41 -2.28
N THR A 78 -21.30 15.27 -2.98
CA THR A 78 -21.49 15.58 -4.40
C THR A 78 -20.38 15.00 -5.26
N ALA A 79 -20.53 15.06 -6.59
CA ALA A 79 -19.47 14.67 -7.51
C ALA A 79 -18.20 15.54 -7.33
N THR A 80 -18.38 16.85 -7.07
CA THR A 80 -17.27 17.75 -6.72
C THR A 80 -16.65 17.35 -5.39
N GLY A 81 -17.47 16.95 -4.40
CA GLY A 81 -17.00 16.43 -3.12
C GLY A 81 -16.16 15.17 -3.27
N ALA A 82 -16.59 14.20 -4.07
CA ALA A 82 -15.81 13.01 -4.37
C ALA A 82 -14.43 13.36 -4.99
N PHE A 83 -14.41 14.32 -5.90
CA PHE A 83 -13.17 14.82 -6.50
C PHE A 83 -12.26 15.51 -5.46
N ASN A 84 -12.85 16.31 -4.55
CA ASN A 84 -12.11 16.97 -3.46
C ASN A 84 -11.53 15.94 -2.48
N ILE A 85 -12.25 14.87 -2.16
CA ILE A 85 -11.74 13.76 -1.34
C ILE A 85 -10.52 13.12 -2.01
N MET A 86 -10.62 12.85 -3.31
CA MET A 86 -9.49 12.30 -4.07
C MET A 86 -8.29 13.26 -4.06
N GLN A 87 -8.51 14.57 -4.19
CA GLN A 87 -7.45 15.58 -4.11
C GLN A 87 -6.86 15.68 -2.71
N ALA A 88 -7.70 15.70 -1.66
CA ALA A 88 -7.24 15.74 -0.28
C ALA A 88 -6.35 14.54 0.03
N LEU A 89 -6.74 13.34 -0.39
CA LEU A 89 -5.92 12.13 -0.27
C LEU A 89 -4.60 12.24 -1.06
N ALA A 90 -4.62 12.92 -2.21
CA ALA A 90 -3.42 13.18 -3.00
C ALA A 90 -2.49 14.20 -2.32
N ASN A 91 -3.06 15.22 -1.68
CA ASN A 91 -2.33 16.25 -0.95
C ASN A 91 -1.71 15.68 0.34
N VAL A 92 -2.45 14.88 1.10
CA VAL A 92 -1.91 14.10 2.22
C VAL A 92 -0.71 13.25 1.80
N ARG A 93 -0.65 12.86 0.53
CA ARG A 93 0.50 12.20 -0.10
C ARG A 93 1.59 13.15 -0.57
N SER A 94 1.22 14.33 -1.09
CA SER A 94 2.15 15.26 -1.79
C SER A 94 3.11 15.98 -0.84
N LEU A 95 2.94 15.86 0.46
CA LEU A 95 3.82 16.44 1.49
C LEU A 95 5.24 15.83 1.51
N ARG A 96 5.65 15.22 0.41
CA ARG A 96 7.01 14.75 0.17
C ARG A 96 8.05 15.87 0.02
N GLY A 97 7.64 17.13 -0.02
CA GLY A 97 8.57 18.25 -0.30
C GLY A 97 8.44 19.49 0.58
N SER A 98 7.41 19.58 1.41
CA SER A 98 7.26 20.71 2.33
C SER A 98 7.06 20.19 3.75
N VAL A 99 8.07 20.36 4.55
CA VAL A 99 8.03 20.05 5.99
C VAL A 99 7.22 21.15 6.67
N THR A 100 5.89 21.04 6.64
CA THR A 100 5.06 21.80 7.58
C THR A 100 4.95 20.96 8.85
N PRO A 101 5.47 21.45 9.98
CA PRO A 101 5.35 20.74 11.25
C PRO A 101 3.88 20.56 11.59
N GLY A 102 3.41 19.31 11.73
CA GLY A 102 2.06 18.98 12.16
C GLY A 102 1.25 18.07 11.21
N ILE A 103 1.68 17.86 9.97
CA ILE A 103 0.98 16.99 9.01
C ILE A 103 1.68 15.62 8.87
N ASP A 104 2.69 15.38 9.68
CA ASP A 104 3.55 14.20 9.63
C ASP A 104 2.92 12.91 10.20
N GLU A 105 1.72 12.98 10.75
CA GLU A 105 1.10 11.90 11.51
C GLU A 105 -0.10 11.21 10.82
N GLY A 106 -0.36 11.49 9.55
CA GLY A 106 -1.43 10.82 8.82
C GLY A 106 -1.17 9.32 8.66
N VAL A 107 -2.18 8.52 8.98
CA VAL A 107 -2.18 7.03 8.87
C VAL A 107 -1.63 6.53 7.53
N LEU A 108 -1.75 7.33 6.48
CA LEU A 108 -1.36 6.96 5.12
C LEU A 108 0.12 7.20 4.79
N LYS A 109 0.84 8.00 5.58
CA LYS A 109 2.27 8.27 5.38
C LYS A 109 3.16 7.08 5.73
N THR A 110 2.72 6.25 6.64
CA THR A 110 3.45 5.08 7.14
C THR A 110 3.47 3.93 6.12
N TYR A 111 2.52 3.90 5.20
CA TYR A 111 2.39 2.81 4.25
C TYR A 111 3.19 3.06 2.98
N ARG A 112 4.24 2.27 2.80
CA ARG A 112 5.05 2.24 1.58
C ARG A 112 4.61 1.12 0.67
N ASN A 113 4.83 1.30 -0.64
CA ASN A 113 4.62 0.23 -1.60
C ASN A 113 5.60 -0.93 -1.30
N PRO A 114 5.12 -2.16 -1.05
CA PRO A 114 5.98 -3.29 -0.72
C PRO A 114 6.86 -3.76 -1.89
N TYR A 115 6.53 -3.37 -3.12
CA TYR A 115 7.31 -3.70 -4.33
C TYR A 115 8.34 -2.63 -4.66
N ASP A 116 8.08 -1.38 -4.26
CA ASP A 116 8.99 -0.25 -4.41
C ASP A 116 8.82 0.70 -3.21
N THR A 117 9.67 0.55 -2.21
CA THR A 117 9.61 1.32 -0.96
C THR A 117 9.90 2.81 -1.12
N SER A 118 10.38 3.24 -2.28
CA SER A 118 10.52 4.67 -2.62
C SER A 118 9.17 5.33 -2.88
N LEU A 119 8.16 4.54 -3.25
CA LEU A 119 6.82 4.99 -3.59
C LEU A 119 5.86 4.85 -2.41
N PRO A 120 4.89 5.75 -2.28
CA PRO A 120 3.78 5.56 -1.34
C PRO A 120 2.86 4.44 -1.83
N CYS A 121 2.12 3.82 -0.91
CA CYS A 121 1.14 2.80 -1.29
C CYS A 121 -0.12 3.38 -1.93
N ILE A 122 -0.34 4.70 -1.85
CA ILE A 122 -1.51 5.37 -2.46
C ILE A 122 -1.08 6.17 -3.67
N ARG A 123 -1.90 6.12 -4.71
CA ARG A 123 -1.71 6.91 -5.92
C ARG A 123 -3.06 7.46 -6.42
N SER A 124 -3.14 8.78 -6.61
CA SER A 124 -4.29 9.41 -7.27
C SER A 124 -4.08 9.37 -8.78
N ARG A 125 -4.32 8.25 -9.42
CA ARG A 125 -4.30 8.08 -10.90
C ARG A 125 -4.97 6.77 -11.28
N THR A 126 -5.51 6.74 -12.50
CA THR A 126 -5.91 5.51 -13.17
C THR A 126 -4.63 4.75 -13.58
N GLY A 127 -4.38 3.61 -13.01
CA GLY A 127 -3.25 2.75 -13.34
C GLY A 127 -3.05 1.68 -12.29
N PHE A 128 -2.74 0.47 -12.75
CA PHE A 128 -2.45 -0.65 -11.86
C PHE A 128 -0.93 -0.79 -11.72
N THR A 129 -0.43 -0.49 -10.54
CA THR A 129 0.96 -0.77 -10.17
C THR A 129 0.93 -1.71 -8.98
N PRO A 130 1.70 -2.81 -9.00
CA PRO A 130 1.77 -3.73 -7.87
C PRO A 130 2.09 -2.98 -6.57
N GLY A 131 1.34 -3.30 -5.51
CA GLY A 131 1.53 -2.69 -4.20
C GLY A 131 0.97 -1.29 -4.02
N GLN A 132 0.28 -0.74 -5.01
CA GLN A 132 -0.35 0.58 -4.92
C GLN A 132 -1.87 0.50 -4.94
N VAL A 133 -2.49 1.40 -4.18
CA VAL A 133 -3.92 1.68 -4.20
C VAL A 133 -4.15 2.88 -5.12
N SER A 134 -4.84 2.66 -6.21
CA SER A 134 -5.28 3.70 -7.14
C SER A 134 -6.63 4.24 -6.69
N ILE A 135 -6.78 5.56 -6.70
CA ILE A 135 -8.05 6.23 -6.39
C ILE A 135 -8.44 7.09 -7.59
N SER A 136 -9.66 6.90 -8.05
CA SER A 136 -10.28 7.67 -9.11
C SER A 136 -11.72 8.01 -8.73
N THR A 137 -12.36 8.90 -9.47
CA THR A 137 -13.75 9.29 -9.24
C THR A 137 -14.61 9.01 -10.46
N ASN A 138 -15.87 8.67 -10.22
CA ASN A 138 -16.90 8.55 -11.24
C ASN A 138 -18.22 9.07 -10.67
N GLY A 139 -18.57 10.31 -11.00
CA GLY A 139 -19.71 11.00 -10.36
C GLY A 139 -19.48 11.12 -8.85
N THR A 140 -20.45 10.67 -8.04
CA THR A 140 -20.38 10.65 -6.57
C THR A 140 -19.58 9.45 -5.99
N LYS A 141 -18.99 8.63 -6.86
CA LYS A 141 -18.28 7.42 -6.43
C LYS A 141 -16.76 7.63 -6.42
N LEU A 142 -16.16 7.26 -5.31
CA LEU A 142 -14.72 7.04 -5.22
C LEU A 142 -14.43 5.58 -5.59
N GLN A 143 -13.69 5.38 -6.65
CA GLN A 143 -13.26 4.06 -7.10
C GLN A 143 -11.86 3.78 -6.54
N LEU A 144 -11.77 2.82 -5.64
CA LEU A 144 -10.51 2.35 -5.09
C LEU A 144 -10.15 1.01 -5.74
N ARG A 145 -8.96 0.93 -6.26
CA ARG A 145 -8.42 -0.28 -6.87
C ARG A 145 -7.02 -0.55 -6.36
N ALA A 146 -6.74 -1.79 -6.01
CA ALA A 146 -5.40 -2.21 -5.58
C ALA A 146 -4.97 -3.46 -6.32
N CYS A 147 -3.69 -3.52 -6.65
CA CYS A 147 -3.03 -4.67 -7.23
C CYS A 147 -2.07 -5.27 -6.20
N PHE A 148 -2.17 -6.57 -5.95
CA PHE A 148 -1.41 -7.24 -4.89
C PHE A 148 -0.21 -8.03 -5.39
N LYS A 149 -0.15 -8.34 -6.70
CA LYS A 149 0.94 -9.08 -7.31
C LYS A 149 1.35 -8.49 -8.66
N GLU A 150 2.51 -8.87 -9.12
CA GLU A 150 2.96 -8.56 -10.47
C GLU A 150 1.99 -9.16 -11.50
N GLY A 151 1.61 -8.35 -12.50
CA GLY A 151 0.61 -8.74 -13.50
C GLY A 151 -0.79 -8.17 -13.28
N CYS A 152 -1.18 -7.88 -12.04
CA CYS A 152 -2.45 -7.21 -11.73
C CYS A 152 -3.70 -7.83 -12.40
N GLY A 153 -3.75 -9.14 -12.49
CA GLY A 153 -4.90 -9.88 -13.01
C GLY A 153 -6.14 -9.74 -12.11
N SER A 154 -7.28 -10.27 -12.56
CA SER A 154 -8.55 -10.23 -11.82
C SER A 154 -8.43 -10.83 -10.41
N ASP A 155 -7.69 -11.92 -10.27
CA ASP A 155 -7.50 -12.63 -8.99
C ASP A 155 -6.45 -11.98 -8.08
N ASP A 156 -5.62 -11.08 -8.64
CA ASP A 156 -4.54 -10.39 -7.96
C ASP A 156 -4.86 -8.91 -7.69
N SER A 157 -6.10 -8.51 -7.90
CA SER A 157 -6.59 -7.15 -7.66
C SER A 157 -7.89 -7.15 -6.87
N ILE A 158 -8.18 -6.03 -6.23
CA ILE A 158 -9.45 -5.74 -5.58
C ILE A 158 -9.92 -4.36 -6.00
N SER A 159 -11.23 -4.20 -6.14
CA SER A 159 -11.86 -2.91 -6.38
C SER A 159 -13.04 -2.72 -5.44
N ASN A 160 -13.22 -1.50 -4.95
CA ASN A 160 -14.39 -1.07 -4.19
C ASN A 160 -14.80 0.33 -4.61
N ASP A 161 -16.10 0.57 -4.65
CA ASP A 161 -16.67 1.88 -4.91
C ASP A 161 -17.32 2.40 -3.61
N ILE A 162 -16.86 3.56 -3.14
CA ILE A 162 -17.48 4.29 -2.03
C ILE A 162 -18.36 5.37 -2.62
N ASP A 163 -19.67 5.25 -2.49
CA ASP A 163 -20.60 6.27 -2.94
C ASP A 163 -20.77 7.31 -1.84
N VAL A 164 -20.26 8.51 -2.06
CA VAL A 164 -20.29 9.59 -1.08
C VAL A 164 -21.65 10.24 -0.96
N SER A 165 -22.57 10.05 -1.92
CA SER A 165 -23.93 10.57 -1.84
C SER A 165 -24.81 9.85 -0.83
N LEU A 166 -24.40 8.64 -0.44
CA LEU A 166 -25.10 7.79 0.52
C LEU A 166 -24.60 7.94 1.96
N LYS A 167 -23.61 8.82 2.15
CA LYS A 167 -22.95 9.04 3.43
C LYS A 167 -23.39 10.33 4.11
#